data_1a6e0eee19aafde04845db79a25f9700
#
_entry.id   1a6e0eee19aafde04845db79a25f9700
#
_cell.length_a   1.000
_cell.length_b   1.000
_cell.length_c   1.000
_cell.angle_alpha   90.00
_cell.angle_beta   90.00
_cell.angle_gamma   90.00
#
_symmetry.space_group_name_H-M   'P 1'
#
loop_
_entity.id
_entity.type
_entity.pdbx_description
1 polymer ?
#
loop_
_entity_poly.entity_id
_entity_poly.type
_entity_poly.pdbx_seq_one_letter_code
_entity_poly.pdbx_strand_id
1 'polypeptide(L)'
;MEYYLWVLAKFLVGFIIVILHLNVTGKTQLNQMTPVDFIGNFVLGGIIGGVIYNQDIPIYQYIIVLLIGVCLISLLNWVCKHVSFIRMFAIGEPIPIMKDGHFLMDNILRKKNKIDILNVASLLHAQGITSFQEVSYAQIEPSGSLTVLTDKGKYPSLILFKEGEVRTTELHRINKDEKWLEQKIQQQHLTEDDLFLVEFWNNSLNFVLRNGEVKKYTLKS
;
A
#
# COMPACT_ATOMS: atom_id res chain seq x y z
N MET A 1 0.51 40.39 23.04
CA MET A 1 1.53 39.35 23.35
C MET A 1 0.86 38.00 23.64
N GLU A 2 -0.14 37.96 24.55
CA GLU A 2 -0.82 36.70 24.92
C GLU A 2 -1.43 35.94 23.73
N TYR A 3 -2.05 36.67 22.78
CA TYR A 3 -2.63 36.07 21.57
C TYR A 3 -1.63 35.21 20.81
N TYR A 4 -0.43 35.73 20.54
CA TYR A 4 0.59 34.99 19.78
C TYR A 4 1.17 33.81 20.54
N LEU A 5 1.21 33.89 21.88
CA LEU A 5 1.60 32.76 22.73
C LEU A 5 0.58 31.61 22.65
N TRP A 6 -0.73 31.93 22.63
CA TRP A 6 -1.80 30.96 22.45
C TRP A 6 -1.74 30.31 21.06
N VAL A 7 -1.52 31.11 20.00
CA VAL A 7 -1.34 30.59 18.65
C VAL A 7 -0.13 29.65 18.60
N LEU A 8 1.00 30.07 19.17
CA LEU A 8 2.21 29.24 19.23
C LEU A 8 1.97 27.92 19.98
N ALA A 9 1.29 27.97 21.12
CA ALA A 9 0.96 26.81 21.92
C ALA A 9 0.09 25.82 21.11
N LYS A 10 -0.93 26.29 20.40
CA LYS A 10 -1.78 25.47 19.53
C LYS A 10 -0.97 24.86 18.38
N PHE A 11 -0.06 25.61 17.74
CA PHE A 11 0.83 25.07 16.71
C PHE A 11 1.70 23.94 17.24
N LEU A 12 2.36 24.14 18.40
CA LEU A 12 3.21 23.13 19.01
C LEU A 12 2.43 21.83 19.31
N VAL A 13 1.24 21.98 19.92
CA VAL A 13 0.37 20.85 20.22
C VAL A 13 -0.06 20.13 18.93
N GLY A 14 -0.47 20.88 17.90
CA GLY A 14 -0.86 20.33 16.62
C GLY A 14 0.26 19.54 15.95
N PHE A 15 1.48 20.11 15.89
CA PHE A 15 2.64 19.41 15.35
C PHE A 15 2.99 18.14 16.12
N ILE A 16 2.98 18.19 17.44
CA ILE A 16 3.25 17.02 18.29
C ILE A 16 2.26 15.90 17.98
N ILE A 17 0.95 16.21 17.94
CA ILE A 17 -0.09 15.21 17.68
C ILE A 17 0.07 14.60 16.28
N VAL A 18 0.32 15.41 15.24
CA VAL A 18 0.51 14.91 13.86
C VAL A 18 1.78 14.07 13.76
N ILE A 19 2.89 14.49 14.33
CA ILE A 19 4.15 13.73 14.32
C ILE A 19 3.96 12.40 15.05
N LEU A 20 3.31 12.39 16.21
CA LEU A 20 3.01 11.16 16.95
C LEU A 20 2.12 10.23 16.13
N HIS A 21 1.09 10.77 15.47
CA HIS A 21 0.22 9.99 14.58
C HIS A 21 1.02 9.32 13.44
N LEU A 22 1.89 10.07 12.76
CA LEU A 22 2.73 9.54 11.67
C LEU A 22 3.68 8.45 12.18
N ASN A 23 4.29 8.64 13.35
CA ASN A 23 5.19 7.65 13.94
C ASN A 23 4.44 6.36 14.35
N VAL A 24 3.26 6.47 14.96
CA VAL A 24 2.44 5.32 15.37
C VAL A 24 1.93 4.54 14.17
N THR A 25 1.57 5.23 13.07
CA THR A 25 1.17 4.57 11.82
C THR A 25 2.33 3.91 11.08
N GLY A 26 3.58 4.18 11.45
CA GLY A 26 4.78 3.60 10.82
C GLY A 26 5.06 4.13 9.41
N LYS A 27 4.35 5.17 8.98
CA LYS A 27 4.44 5.75 7.62
C LYS A 27 5.29 7.02 7.63
N THR A 28 6.57 6.86 7.97
CA THR A 28 7.52 7.97 8.07
C THR A 28 8.06 8.45 6.72
N GLN A 29 7.84 7.66 5.64
CA GLN A 29 8.26 8.00 4.28
C GLN A 29 7.05 8.28 3.39
N LEU A 30 7.13 9.32 2.55
CA LEU A 30 6.05 9.72 1.65
C LEU A 30 5.64 8.63 0.65
N ASN A 31 6.59 7.82 0.19
CA ASN A 31 6.32 6.70 -0.72
C ASN A 31 5.58 5.52 -0.07
N GLN A 32 5.46 5.51 1.25
CA GLN A 32 4.66 4.52 1.99
C GLN A 32 3.23 5.00 2.27
N MET A 33 2.94 6.27 2.00
CA MET A 33 1.62 6.87 2.23
C MET A 33 0.63 6.44 1.15
N THR A 34 -0.56 6.07 1.58
CA THR A 34 -1.70 5.83 0.69
C THR A 34 -2.45 7.12 0.38
N PRO A 35 -3.30 7.17 -0.66
CA PRO A 35 -4.18 8.32 -0.91
C PRO A 35 -5.03 8.68 0.32
N VAL A 36 -5.47 7.70 1.11
CA VAL A 36 -6.23 7.92 2.35
C VAL A 36 -5.41 8.67 3.40
N ASP A 37 -4.11 8.35 3.52
CA ASP A 37 -3.22 9.06 4.44
C ASP A 37 -3.03 10.52 4.05
N PHE A 38 -2.89 10.79 2.74
CA PHE A 38 -2.80 12.17 2.23
C PHE A 38 -4.05 12.96 2.57
N ILE A 39 -5.23 12.42 2.25
CA ILE A 39 -6.52 13.08 2.57
C ILE A 39 -6.64 13.30 4.07
N GLY A 40 -6.28 12.29 4.88
CA GLY A 40 -6.29 12.40 6.34
C GLY A 40 -5.40 13.52 6.86
N ASN A 41 -4.18 13.65 6.33
CA ASN A 41 -3.26 14.71 6.71
C ASN A 41 -3.76 16.10 6.30
N PHE A 42 -4.43 16.23 5.14
CA PHE A 42 -5.09 17.48 4.76
C PHE A 42 -6.23 17.86 5.70
N VAL A 43 -7.03 16.88 6.13
CA VAL A 43 -8.11 17.09 7.11
C VAL A 43 -7.53 17.56 8.45
N LEU A 44 -6.46 16.90 8.96
CA LEU A 44 -5.79 17.33 10.20
C LEU A 44 -5.21 18.75 10.06
N GLY A 45 -4.55 19.05 8.94
CA GLY A 45 -4.05 20.39 8.65
C GLY A 45 -5.17 21.43 8.58
N GLY A 46 -6.33 21.07 8.02
CA GLY A 46 -7.52 21.91 8.00
C GLY A 46 -8.09 22.20 9.39
N ILE A 47 -8.13 21.19 10.29
CA ILE A 47 -8.54 21.35 11.67
C ILE A 47 -7.56 22.29 12.40
N ILE A 48 -6.25 22.07 12.25
CA ILE A 48 -5.21 22.92 12.84
C ILE A 48 -5.41 24.36 12.35
N GLY A 49 -5.46 24.60 11.05
CA GLY A 49 -5.59 25.91 10.44
C GLY A 49 -6.89 26.65 10.84
N GLY A 50 -8.00 25.91 10.94
CA GLY A 50 -9.30 26.48 11.30
C GLY A 50 -9.42 26.90 12.77
N VAL A 51 -8.68 26.24 13.66
CA VAL A 51 -8.83 26.48 15.12
C VAL A 51 -7.71 27.35 15.69
N ILE A 52 -6.58 27.45 14.99
CA ILE A 52 -5.36 28.06 15.54
C ILE A 52 -5.54 29.54 15.88
N TYR A 53 -6.30 30.28 15.06
CA TYR A 53 -6.54 31.71 15.22
C TYR A 53 -7.76 32.03 16.08
N ASN A 54 -8.58 31.05 16.42
CA ASN A 54 -9.80 31.25 17.20
C ASN A 54 -9.49 31.19 18.69
N GLN A 55 -9.70 32.32 19.43
CA GLN A 55 -9.47 32.41 20.85
C GLN A 55 -10.60 31.79 21.69
N ASP A 56 -11.82 31.68 21.13
CA ASP A 56 -12.97 31.13 21.84
C ASP A 56 -12.85 29.60 22.03
N ILE A 57 -11.98 28.95 21.28
CA ILE A 57 -11.72 27.51 21.38
C ILE A 57 -10.52 27.30 22.32
N PRO A 58 -10.72 26.80 23.54
CA PRO A 58 -9.64 26.51 24.46
C PRO A 58 -8.79 25.33 23.99
N ILE A 59 -7.54 25.22 24.43
CA ILE A 59 -6.58 24.21 24.02
C ILE A 59 -7.13 22.78 24.20
N TYR A 60 -7.85 22.49 25.28
CA TYR A 60 -8.39 21.15 25.51
C TYR A 60 -9.42 20.74 24.47
N GLN A 61 -10.30 21.64 24.02
CA GLN A 61 -11.25 21.35 22.94
C GLN A 61 -10.51 21.11 21.61
N TYR A 62 -9.49 21.91 21.33
CA TYR A 62 -8.64 21.73 20.16
C TYR A 62 -7.95 20.36 20.15
N ILE A 63 -7.39 19.91 21.29
CA ILE A 63 -6.79 18.57 21.44
C ILE A 63 -7.83 17.49 21.18
N ILE A 64 -9.03 17.61 21.74
CA ILE A 64 -10.11 16.62 21.56
C ILE A 64 -10.48 16.51 20.08
N VAL A 65 -10.66 17.62 19.37
CA VAL A 65 -11.00 17.61 17.94
C VAL A 65 -9.89 16.96 17.10
N LEU A 66 -8.62 17.26 17.41
CA LEU A 66 -7.48 16.60 16.73
C LEU A 66 -7.44 15.09 17.00
N LEU A 67 -7.68 14.67 18.25
CA LEU A 67 -7.72 13.25 18.60
C LEU A 67 -8.88 12.52 17.89
N ILE A 68 -10.05 13.16 17.76
CA ILE A 68 -11.16 12.63 16.96
C ILE A 68 -10.72 12.45 15.49
N GLY A 69 -10.06 13.46 14.91
CA GLY A 69 -9.51 13.38 13.56
C GLY A 69 -8.53 12.23 13.39
N VAL A 70 -7.57 12.08 14.30
CA VAL A 70 -6.60 10.97 14.32
C VAL A 70 -7.29 9.62 14.45
N CYS A 71 -8.27 9.48 15.34
CA CYS A 71 -9.05 8.25 15.49
C CYS A 71 -9.80 7.88 14.21
N LEU A 72 -10.45 8.84 13.57
CA LEU A 72 -11.18 8.60 12.32
C LEU A 72 -10.23 8.16 11.18
N ILE A 73 -9.07 8.80 11.03
CA ILE A 73 -8.08 8.42 10.02
C ILE A 73 -7.53 7.02 10.31
N SER A 74 -7.22 6.72 11.58
CA SER A 74 -6.74 5.40 11.99
C SER A 74 -7.79 4.32 11.75
N LEU A 75 -9.06 4.61 12.03
CA LEU A 75 -10.18 3.72 11.74
C LEU A 75 -10.33 3.47 10.23
N LEU A 76 -10.28 4.53 9.41
CA LEU A 76 -10.32 4.40 7.95
C LEU A 76 -9.17 3.55 7.43
N ASN A 77 -7.96 3.78 7.91
CA ASN A 77 -6.79 2.96 7.53
C ASN A 77 -6.96 1.50 7.94
N TRP A 78 -7.50 1.24 9.14
CA TRP A 78 -7.78 -0.11 9.60
C TRP A 78 -8.83 -0.80 8.71
N VAL A 79 -9.92 -0.11 8.38
CA VAL A 79 -10.96 -0.62 7.47
C VAL A 79 -10.38 -0.91 6.08
N CYS A 80 -9.55 0.01 5.53
CA CYS A 80 -8.90 -0.19 4.23
C CYS A 80 -7.92 -1.38 4.23
N LYS A 81 -7.36 -1.76 5.37
CA LYS A 81 -6.50 -2.95 5.47
C LYS A 81 -7.31 -4.25 5.48
N HIS A 82 -8.45 -4.29 6.21
CA HIS A 82 -9.19 -5.52 6.47
C HIS A 82 -10.35 -5.77 5.48
N VAL A 83 -10.80 -4.75 4.74
CA VAL A 83 -11.90 -4.89 3.77
C VAL A 83 -11.36 -4.74 2.36
N SER A 84 -11.20 -5.87 1.65
CA SER A 84 -10.62 -5.93 0.31
C SER A 84 -11.32 -5.03 -0.71
N PHE A 85 -12.66 -4.94 -0.65
CA PHE A 85 -13.44 -4.06 -1.52
C PHE A 85 -13.11 -2.57 -1.31
N ILE A 86 -13.01 -2.14 -0.06
CA ILE A 86 -12.67 -0.74 0.28
C ILE A 86 -11.22 -0.46 -0.07
N ARG A 87 -10.31 -1.41 0.13
CA ARG A 87 -8.92 -1.32 -0.25
C ARG A 87 -8.76 -1.08 -1.76
N MET A 88 -9.46 -1.85 -2.59
CA MET A 88 -9.43 -1.69 -4.06
C MET A 88 -9.90 -0.31 -4.49
N PHE A 89 -10.95 0.23 -3.84
CA PHE A 89 -11.48 1.56 -4.14
C PHE A 89 -10.59 2.70 -3.61
N ALA A 90 -10.08 2.58 -2.39
CA ALA A 90 -9.34 3.64 -1.69
C ALA A 90 -7.85 3.69 -2.06
N ILE A 91 -7.23 2.53 -2.34
CA ILE A 91 -5.79 2.41 -2.61
C ILE A 91 -5.54 2.13 -4.10
N GLY A 92 -6.38 1.29 -4.72
CA GLY A 92 -6.21 0.81 -6.08
C GLY A 92 -5.43 -0.51 -6.17
N GLU A 93 -5.29 -1.01 -7.39
CA GLU A 93 -4.53 -2.21 -7.72
C GLU A 93 -3.37 -1.89 -8.65
N PRO A 94 -2.26 -2.65 -8.60
CA PRO A 94 -1.21 -2.53 -9.60
C PRO A 94 -1.74 -2.78 -11.02
N ILE A 95 -1.33 -1.94 -11.96
CA ILE A 95 -1.76 -2.02 -13.36
C ILE A 95 -0.59 -2.51 -14.21
N PRO A 96 -0.59 -3.79 -14.66
CA PRO A 96 0.41 -4.27 -15.60
C PRO A 96 0.30 -3.52 -16.93
N ILE A 97 1.42 -3.01 -17.43
CA ILE A 97 1.52 -2.26 -18.69
C ILE A 97 2.38 -2.97 -19.74
N MET A 98 3.32 -3.82 -19.28
CA MET A 98 4.11 -4.69 -20.15
C MET A 98 4.20 -6.10 -19.59
N LYS A 99 4.17 -7.10 -20.49
CA LYS A 99 4.36 -8.51 -20.16
C LYS A 99 5.06 -9.20 -21.32
N ASP A 100 6.09 -10.01 -21.02
CA ASP A 100 6.91 -10.73 -22.00
C ASP A 100 7.50 -9.82 -23.09
N GLY A 101 7.83 -8.57 -22.74
CA GLY A 101 8.35 -7.56 -23.69
C GLY A 101 7.29 -6.90 -24.57
N HIS A 102 6.00 -7.19 -24.36
CA HIS A 102 4.89 -6.62 -25.13
C HIS A 102 4.06 -5.66 -24.28
N PHE A 103 3.63 -4.55 -24.89
CA PHE A 103 2.71 -3.62 -24.26
C PHE A 103 1.30 -4.21 -24.13
N LEU A 104 0.71 -4.09 -22.95
CA LEU A 104 -0.68 -4.46 -22.67
C LEU A 104 -1.60 -3.30 -23.01
N MET A 105 -1.87 -3.10 -24.30
CA MET A 105 -2.61 -1.94 -24.82
C MET A 105 -4.01 -1.80 -24.19
N ASP A 106 -4.70 -2.91 -23.91
CA ASP A 106 -6.01 -2.89 -23.23
C ASP A 106 -5.96 -2.21 -21.86
N ASN A 107 -4.87 -2.39 -21.13
CA ASN A 107 -4.67 -1.72 -19.84
C ASN A 107 -4.26 -0.27 -20.02
N ILE A 108 -3.39 0.02 -20.98
CA ILE A 108 -2.86 1.37 -21.23
C ILE A 108 -3.96 2.30 -21.74
N LEU A 109 -4.74 1.86 -22.74
CA LEU A 109 -5.77 2.67 -23.38
C LEU A 109 -7.08 2.77 -22.58
N ARG A 110 -7.22 1.97 -21.51
CA ARG A 110 -8.42 2.00 -20.66
C ARG A 110 -8.55 3.37 -19.98
N LYS A 111 -9.57 4.13 -20.35
CA LYS A 111 -9.79 5.52 -19.87
C LYS A 111 -9.74 5.70 -18.36
N LYS A 112 -10.15 4.68 -17.58
CA LYS A 112 -10.10 4.73 -16.10
C LYS A 112 -8.68 4.72 -15.54
N ASN A 113 -7.70 4.16 -16.26
CA ASN A 113 -6.33 3.99 -15.77
C ASN A 113 -5.50 5.28 -15.92
N LYS A 114 -5.87 6.18 -16.84
CA LYS A 114 -5.21 7.49 -17.08
C LYS A 114 -3.68 7.39 -17.15
N ILE A 115 -3.16 6.37 -17.85
CA ILE A 115 -1.72 6.14 -17.95
C ILE A 115 -1.10 7.15 -18.91
N ASP A 116 -0.12 7.89 -18.40
CA ASP A 116 0.75 8.75 -19.21
C ASP A 116 2.06 8.00 -19.51
N ILE A 117 2.24 7.60 -20.77
CA ILE A 117 3.39 6.82 -21.21
C ILE A 117 4.71 7.62 -21.11
N LEU A 118 4.66 8.96 -21.20
CA LEU A 118 5.84 9.80 -21.05
C LEU A 118 6.31 9.80 -19.60
N ASN A 119 5.38 9.83 -18.64
CA ASN A 119 5.70 9.68 -17.23
C ASN A 119 6.29 8.30 -16.94
N VAL A 120 5.73 7.24 -17.54
CA VAL A 120 6.28 5.88 -17.44
C VAL A 120 7.72 5.82 -17.96
N ALA A 121 8.00 6.45 -19.11
CA ALA A 121 9.37 6.52 -19.65
C ALA A 121 10.32 7.24 -18.69
N SER A 122 9.88 8.34 -18.07
CA SER A 122 10.67 9.07 -17.06
C SER A 122 10.99 8.21 -15.83
N LEU A 123 9.99 7.43 -15.35
CA LEU A 123 10.18 6.51 -14.24
C LEU A 123 11.12 5.34 -14.59
N LEU A 124 11.12 4.87 -15.84
CA LEU A 124 12.07 3.89 -16.38
C LEU A 124 13.51 4.45 -16.34
N HIS A 125 13.69 5.65 -16.89
CA HIS A 125 15.01 6.30 -16.93
C HIS A 125 15.54 6.56 -15.52
N ALA A 126 14.69 6.92 -14.57
CA ALA A 126 15.07 7.08 -13.16
C ALA A 126 15.61 5.78 -12.52
N GLN A 127 15.24 4.61 -13.06
CA GLN A 127 15.75 3.31 -12.63
C GLN A 127 16.96 2.82 -13.45
N GLY A 128 17.50 3.66 -14.35
CA GLY A 128 18.66 3.35 -15.18
C GLY A 128 18.33 2.49 -16.41
N ILE A 129 17.04 2.29 -16.73
CA ILE A 129 16.59 1.54 -17.92
C ILE A 129 16.33 2.55 -19.03
N THR A 130 17.07 2.44 -20.13
CA THR A 130 17.09 3.49 -21.16
C THR A 130 16.00 3.30 -22.23
N SER A 131 15.44 2.10 -22.36
CA SER A 131 14.47 1.78 -23.40
C SER A 131 13.42 0.78 -22.92
N PHE A 132 12.21 0.91 -23.42
CA PHE A 132 11.17 -0.12 -23.26
C PHE A 132 11.57 -1.47 -23.85
N GLN A 133 12.54 -1.50 -24.78
CA GLN A 133 13.05 -2.74 -25.38
C GLN A 133 13.80 -3.62 -24.36
N GLU A 134 14.31 -3.05 -23.28
CA GLU A 134 14.97 -3.76 -22.19
C GLU A 134 13.98 -4.35 -21.19
N VAL A 135 12.70 -3.98 -21.29
CA VAL A 135 11.66 -4.32 -20.30
C VAL A 135 10.97 -5.62 -20.68
N SER A 136 11.06 -6.61 -19.79
CA SER A 136 10.29 -7.86 -19.92
C SER A 136 8.91 -7.73 -19.27
N TYR A 137 8.85 -7.10 -18.09
CA TYR A 137 7.62 -6.85 -17.35
C TYR A 137 7.65 -5.47 -16.72
N ALA A 138 6.52 -4.76 -16.78
CA ALA A 138 6.34 -3.51 -16.05
C ALA A 138 4.90 -3.36 -15.56
N GLN A 139 4.75 -2.82 -14.34
CA GLN A 139 3.46 -2.44 -13.77
C GLN A 139 3.54 -1.11 -13.03
N ILE A 140 2.46 -0.34 -13.08
CA ILE A 140 2.28 0.87 -12.30
C ILE A 140 1.65 0.46 -10.97
N GLU A 141 2.33 0.80 -9.87
CA GLU A 141 1.83 0.56 -8.52
C GLU A 141 0.73 1.57 -8.14
N PRO A 142 -0.12 1.28 -7.15
CA PRO A 142 -1.12 2.23 -6.66
C PRO A 142 -0.52 3.56 -6.17
N SER A 143 0.74 3.56 -5.73
CA SER A 143 1.50 4.78 -5.35
C SER A 143 1.91 5.64 -6.55
N GLY A 144 1.72 5.15 -7.78
CA GLY A 144 2.22 5.78 -9.00
C GLY A 144 3.68 5.44 -9.32
N SER A 145 4.38 4.68 -8.48
CA SER A 145 5.71 4.16 -8.78
C SER A 145 5.67 3.06 -9.83
N LEU A 146 6.80 2.78 -10.47
CA LEU A 146 6.92 1.76 -11.51
C LEU A 146 7.74 0.57 -11.02
N THR A 147 7.17 -0.62 -11.07
CA THR A 147 7.90 -1.89 -10.89
C THR A 147 8.29 -2.42 -12.26
N VAL A 148 9.60 -2.70 -12.45
CA VAL A 148 10.15 -3.15 -13.73
C VAL A 148 11.01 -4.38 -13.54
N LEU A 149 10.94 -5.32 -14.49
CA LEU A 149 11.83 -6.44 -14.62
C LEU A 149 12.37 -6.49 -16.07
N THR A 150 13.67 -6.62 -16.19
CA THR A 150 14.37 -6.71 -17.49
C THR A 150 14.59 -8.16 -17.93
N ASP A 151 14.70 -9.08 -16.98
CA ASP A 151 14.93 -10.50 -17.26
C ASP A 151 13.69 -11.17 -17.85
N LYS A 152 13.85 -11.80 -19.00
CA LYS A 152 12.75 -12.53 -19.68
C LYS A 152 12.24 -13.70 -18.82
N GLY A 153 10.92 -13.82 -18.76
CA GLY A 153 10.26 -14.90 -18.02
C GLY A 153 10.23 -14.73 -16.51
N LYS A 154 10.77 -13.63 -15.96
CA LYS A 154 10.60 -13.26 -14.55
C LYS A 154 9.39 -12.37 -14.39
N TYR A 155 8.60 -12.65 -13.37
CA TYR A 155 7.46 -11.85 -12.95
C TYR A 155 7.61 -11.51 -11.47
N PRO A 156 7.01 -10.39 -11.01
CA PRO A 156 6.92 -10.12 -9.57
C PRO A 156 6.27 -11.30 -8.87
N SER A 157 6.77 -11.64 -7.69
CA SER A 157 6.11 -12.64 -6.86
C SER A 157 4.74 -12.15 -6.40
N LEU A 158 3.84 -13.09 -6.15
CA LEU A 158 2.51 -12.81 -5.63
C LEU A 158 2.44 -13.25 -4.16
N ILE A 159 2.06 -12.36 -3.28
CA ILE A 159 1.80 -12.70 -1.89
C ILE A 159 0.36 -13.20 -1.81
N LEU A 160 0.18 -14.51 -1.59
CA LEU A 160 -1.12 -15.17 -1.53
C LEU A 160 -1.77 -15.12 -0.14
N PHE A 161 -0.93 -15.06 0.91
CA PHE A 161 -1.34 -15.02 2.32
C PHE A 161 -0.38 -14.14 3.09
N LYS A 162 -0.90 -13.36 4.02
CA LYS A 162 -0.10 -12.53 4.92
C LYS A 162 -0.81 -12.33 6.26
N GLU A 163 -0.15 -12.72 7.36
CA GLU A 163 -0.58 -12.42 8.75
C GLU A 163 -2.05 -12.76 9.04
N GLY A 164 -2.53 -13.93 8.59
CA GLY A 164 -3.90 -14.39 8.78
C GLY A 164 -4.89 -13.96 7.69
N GLU A 165 -4.45 -13.20 6.68
CA GLU A 165 -5.32 -12.75 5.58
C GLU A 165 -4.98 -13.44 4.26
N VAL A 166 -5.96 -14.13 3.66
CA VAL A 166 -5.87 -14.67 2.30
C VAL A 166 -6.11 -13.56 1.28
N ARG A 167 -5.21 -13.45 0.30
CA ARG A 167 -5.29 -12.46 -0.77
C ARG A 167 -5.97 -13.05 -2.00
N THR A 168 -7.30 -13.05 -1.98
CA THR A 168 -8.14 -13.64 -3.03
C THR A 168 -7.86 -13.07 -4.42
N THR A 169 -7.63 -11.76 -4.54
CA THR A 169 -7.26 -11.11 -5.81
C THR A 169 -6.01 -11.72 -6.42
N GLU A 170 -4.98 -12.00 -5.60
CA GLU A 170 -3.72 -12.58 -6.07
C GLU A 170 -3.90 -14.06 -6.43
N LEU A 171 -4.73 -14.80 -5.71
CA LEU A 171 -5.10 -16.19 -6.04
C LEU A 171 -5.80 -16.26 -7.40
N HIS A 172 -6.74 -15.34 -7.66
CA HIS A 172 -7.41 -15.27 -8.96
C HIS A 172 -6.46 -15.01 -10.13
N ARG A 173 -5.37 -14.26 -9.93
CA ARG A 173 -4.34 -14.03 -10.97
C ARG A 173 -3.64 -15.31 -11.42
N ILE A 174 -3.59 -16.32 -10.55
CA ILE A 174 -3.04 -17.64 -10.86
C ILE A 174 -4.13 -18.70 -11.09
N ASN A 175 -5.38 -18.28 -11.28
CA ASN A 175 -6.56 -19.14 -11.45
C ASN A 175 -6.73 -20.17 -10.32
N LYS A 176 -6.54 -19.71 -9.06
CA LYS A 176 -6.70 -20.50 -7.84
C LYS A 176 -7.67 -19.81 -6.89
N ASP A 177 -8.19 -20.59 -5.94
CA ASP A 177 -9.10 -20.15 -4.88
C ASP A 177 -8.49 -20.36 -3.48
N GLU A 178 -9.20 -19.91 -2.46
CA GLU A 178 -8.78 -20.04 -1.07
C GLU A 178 -8.63 -21.51 -0.66
N LYS A 179 -9.57 -22.37 -1.07
CA LYS A 179 -9.54 -23.80 -0.76
C LYS A 179 -8.28 -24.49 -1.28
N TRP A 180 -7.83 -24.08 -2.48
CA TRP A 180 -6.58 -24.58 -3.02
C TRP A 180 -5.38 -24.18 -2.15
N LEU A 181 -5.34 -22.94 -1.65
CA LEU A 181 -4.26 -22.48 -0.78
C LEU A 181 -4.26 -23.22 0.56
N GLU A 182 -5.44 -23.34 1.19
CA GLU A 182 -5.62 -24.10 2.44
C GLU A 182 -5.11 -25.55 2.30
N GLN A 183 -5.47 -26.23 1.20
CA GLN A 183 -4.98 -27.58 0.91
C GLN A 183 -3.46 -27.63 0.81
N LYS A 184 -2.83 -26.60 0.19
CA LYS A 184 -1.37 -26.53 0.09
C LYS A 184 -0.70 -26.29 1.42
N ILE A 185 -1.27 -25.47 2.28
CA ILE A 185 -0.81 -25.25 3.66
C ILE A 185 -0.88 -26.55 4.47
N GLN A 186 -2.02 -27.24 4.41
CA GLN A 186 -2.21 -28.52 5.12
C GLN A 186 -1.26 -29.61 4.61
N GLN A 187 -1.00 -29.68 3.29
CA GLN A 187 -0.03 -30.63 2.70
C GLN A 187 1.39 -30.44 3.24
N GLN A 188 1.73 -29.25 3.74
CA GLN A 188 3.03 -28.98 4.37
C GLN A 188 3.01 -29.18 5.89
N HIS A 189 1.91 -29.72 6.44
CA HIS A 189 1.69 -29.87 7.88
C HIS A 189 1.83 -28.53 8.63
N LEU A 190 1.30 -27.45 8.02
CA LEU A 190 1.31 -26.10 8.58
C LEU A 190 -0.12 -25.65 8.88
N THR A 191 -0.25 -24.72 9.80
CA THR A 191 -1.47 -23.98 10.11
C THR A 191 -1.29 -22.52 9.71
N GLU A 192 -2.37 -21.76 9.60
CA GLU A 192 -2.30 -20.31 9.34
C GLU A 192 -1.55 -19.55 10.43
N ASP A 193 -1.65 -20.02 11.69
CA ASP A 193 -0.95 -19.43 12.84
C ASP A 193 0.56 -19.59 12.77
N ASP A 194 1.05 -20.62 12.08
CA ASP A 194 2.50 -20.84 11.88
C ASP A 194 3.07 -19.89 10.83
N LEU A 195 2.21 -19.34 9.97
CA LEU A 195 2.61 -18.60 8.79
C LEU A 195 2.69 -17.08 9.03
N PHE A 196 3.77 -16.48 8.54
CA PHE A 196 3.89 -15.03 8.36
C PHE A 196 3.38 -14.62 6.98
N LEU A 197 3.83 -15.31 5.91
CA LEU A 197 3.34 -15.09 4.55
C LEU A 197 3.50 -16.35 3.68
N VAL A 198 2.70 -16.43 2.60
CA VAL A 198 2.89 -17.38 1.51
C VAL A 198 3.10 -16.61 0.22
N GLU A 199 4.24 -16.82 -0.41
CA GLU A 199 4.64 -16.23 -1.67
C GLU A 199 4.55 -17.26 -2.81
N PHE A 200 3.97 -16.87 -3.92
CA PHE A 200 4.03 -17.63 -5.17
C PHE A 200 5.02 -16.99 -6.13
N TRP A 201 6.03 -17.75 -6.54
CA TRP A 201 7.05 -17.29 -7.48
C TRP A 201 7.62 -18.46 -8.28
N ASN A 202 7.76 -18.30 -9.59
CA ASN A 202 8.31 -19.29 -10.50
C ASN A 202 7.74 -20.70 -10.28
N ASN A 203 6.42 -20.83 -10.32
CA ASN A 203 5.69 -22.08 -10.10
C ASN A 203 5.99 -22.78 -8.76
N SER A 204 6.40 -22.04 -7.77
CA SER A 204 6.69 -22.53 -6.42
C SER A 204 5.94 -21.68 -5.38
N LEU A 205 5.55 -22.34 -4.28
CA LEU A 205 5.05 -21.70 -3.08
C LEU A 205 6.20 -21.65 -2.05
N ASN A 206 6.50 -20.46 -1.55
CA ASN A 206 7.41 -20.25 -0.44
C ASN A 206 6.58 -19.92 0.80
N PHE A 207 6.56 -20.82 1.76
CA PHE A 207 5.89 -20.64 3.05
C PHE A 207 6.90 -20.06 4.01
N VAL A 208 6.74 -18.80 4.37
CA VAL A 208 7.57 -18.11 5.36
C VAL A 208 6.89 -18.23 6.70
N LEU A 209 7.56 -18.91 7.64
CA LEU A 209 7.05 -19.15 8.99
C LEU A 209 7.32 -17.94 9.89
N ARG A 210 6.56 -17.82 10.98
CA ARG A 210 6.77 -16.75 11.99
C ARG A 210 8.13 -16.83 12.70
N ASN A 211 8.77 -17.99 12.69
CA ASN A 211 10.14 -18.16 13.20
C ASN A 211 11.24 -17.75 12.22
N GLY A 212 10.86 -17.28 11.00
CA GLY A 212 11.78 -16.88 9.94
C GLY A 212 12.24 -18.02 9.02
N GLU A 213 11.83 -19.27 9.27
CA GLU A 213 12.13 -20.40 8.39
C GLU A 213 11.30 -20.30 7.09
N VAL A 214 11.88 -20.72 5.96
CA VAL A 214 11.20 -20.74 4.66
C VAL A 214 11.14 -22.18 4.15
N LYS A 215 9.92 -22.69 3.94
CA LYS A 215 9.67 -23.97 3.28
C LYS A 215 9.25 -23.75 1.84
N LYS A 216 9.96 -24.33 0.90
CA LYS A 216 9.67 -24.25 -0.54
C LYS A 216 8.92 -25.47 -1.02
N TYR A 217 7.81 -25.24 -1.74
CA TYR A 217 7.03 -26.29 -2.40
C TYR A 217 6.88 -25.97 -3.88
N THR A 218 7.46 -26.80 -4.76
CA THR A 218 7.33 -26.63 -6.20
C THR A 218 6.06 -27.33 -6.68
N LEU A 219 5.22 -26.59 -7.39
CA LEU A 219 3.99 -27.14 -7.97
C LEU A 219 4.37 -28.10 -9.11
N LYS A 220 3.79 -29.30 -9.08
CA LYS A 220 3.89 -30.21 -10.23
C LYS A 220 3.07 -29.64 -11.37
N SER A 221 3.69 -29.47 -12.53
CA SER A 221 3.05 -29.08 -13.78
C SER A 221 2.03 -30.11 -14.24
#